data_0948558ba6592c535df3847bc3d2860e
#
_entry.id   0948558ba6592c535df3847bc3d2860e
#
_cell.length_a   1.000
_cell.length_b   1.000
_cell.length_c   1.000
_cell.angle_alpha   90.00
_cell.angle_beta   90.00
_cell.angle_gamma   90.00
#
_symmetry.space_group_name_H-M   'P 1'
#
loop_
_entity.id
_entity.type
_entity.pdbx_description
1 polymer ?
#
loop_
_entity_poly.entity_id
_entity_poly.type
_entity_poly.pdbx_seq_one_letter_code
_entity_poly.pdbx_strand_id
1 'polypeptide(L)'
;YYGFLLLRYGTFRIILYICTKLTGTFMEEVIKLNAVDQYNKMFGLETLHPLVSVVDLSEATGYPRHFTLNYGVYALFLKNTKCGDIRYGKQYYDYQEGTVTSFAPGQVTEVNMLEGMQPSASGLLFHPDLIKGTSLGQGIKQYSFFSYSSTEALHLSEDEKEIFLCLLYTSP
;
A
#
# COMPACT_ATOMS: atom_id res chain seq x y z
N TYR A 1 19.85 -50.57 2.94
CA TYR A 1 18.50 -49.97 2.88
C TYR A 1 18.48 -48.48 3.30
N TYR A 2 19.42 -47.98 4.08
CA TYR A 2 19.46 -46.55 4.51
C TYR A 2 20.04 -45.60 3.46
N GLY A 3 20.83 -46.05 2.53
CA GLY A 3 21.44 -45.21 1.50
C GLY A 3 20.47 -44.72 0.42
N PHE A 4 19.39 -45.46 0.16
CA PHE A 4 18.40 -45.10 -0.86
C PHE A 4 17.39 -44.03 -0.40
N LEU A 5 17.19 -43.92 0.91
CA LEU A 5 16.29 -42.88 1.46
C LEU A 5 16.95 -41.46 1.49
N LEU A 6 18.25 -41.40 1.77
CA LEU A 6 19.01 -40.14 1.78
C LEU A 6 19.14 -39.53 0.37
N LEU A 7 19.27 -40.34 -0.66
CA LEU A 7 19.29 -39.85 -2.05
C LEU A 7 17.94 -39.29 -2.51
N ARG A 8 16.82 -39.83 -2.01
CA ARG A 8 15.48 -39.31 -2.33
C ARG A 8 15.21 -37.95 -1.67
N TYR A 9 15.68 -37.72 -0.47
CA TYR A 9 15.54 -36.41 0.20
C TYR A 9 16.42 -35.32 -0.42
N GLY A 10 17.62 -35.66 -0.84
CA GLY A 10 18.53 -34.74 -1.52
C GLY A 10 18.03 -34.30 -2.89
N THR A 11 17.55 -35.25 -3.72
CA THR A 11 17.00 -34.93 -5.03
C THR A 11 15.70 -34.17 -4.96
N PHE A 12 14.84 -34.42 -3.96
CA PHE A 12 13.60 -33.67 -3.79
C PHE A 12 13.87 -32.20 -3.37
N ARG A 13 14.87 -31.95 -2.53
CA ARG A 13 15.32 -30.60 -2.19
C ARG A 13 15.93 -29.86 -3.38
N ILE A 14 16.70 -30.56 -4.20
CA ILE A 14 17.31 -29.98 -5.40
C ILE A 14 16.22 -29.69 -6.44
N ILE A 15 15.27 -30.57 -6.65
CA ILE A 15 14.15 -30.38 -7.57
C ILE A 15 13.27 -29.21 -7.09
N LEU A 16 12.98 -29.11 -5.79
CA LEU A 16 12.23 -28.00 -5.21
C LEU A 16 12.99 -26.67 -5.37
N TYR A 17 14.30 -26.67 -5.12
CA TYR A 17 15.18 -25.50 -5.32
C TYR A 17 15.27 -25.09 -6.81
N ILE A 18 15.34 -26.06 -7.73
CA ILE A 18 15.36 -25.78 -9.17
C ILE A 18 13.97 -25.32 -9.65
N CYS A 19 12.88 -25.92 -9.19
CA CYS A 19 11.53 -25.45 -9.48
C CYS A 19 11.31 -24.00 -8.99
N THR A 20 11.71 -23.65 -7.78
CA THR A 20 11.58 -22.27 -7.27
C THR A 20 12.45 -21.27 -8.04
N LYS A 21 13.61 -21.72 -8.58
CA LYS A 21 14.46 -20.88 -9.45
C LYS A 21 13.93 -20.76 -10.89
N LEU A 22 13.34 -21.82 -11.44
CA LEU A 22 12.83 -21.85 -12.81
C LEU A 22 11.44 -21.23 -12.96
N THR A 23 10.60 -21.31 -11.94
CA THR A 23 9.24 -20.75 -12.00
C THR A 23 9.19 -19.26 -11.67
N GLY A 24 10.29 -18.67 -11.17
CA GLY A 24 10.31 -17.22 -10.80
C GLY A 24 9.25 -16.83 -9.79
N THR A 25 8.54 -17.78 -9.19
CA THR A 25 7.53 -17.52 -8.17
C THR A 25 8.26 -17.33 -6.84
N PHE A 26 8.89 -16.18 -6.67
CA PHE A 26 9.02 -15.61 -5.35
C PHE A 26 7.58 -15.50 -4.85
N MET A 27 7.21 -16.26 -3.85
CA MET A 27 6.01 -15.96 -3.07
C MET A 27 6.30 -14.64 -2.40
N GLU A 28 5.82 -13.58 -3.03
CA GLU A 28 5.97 -12.22 -2.56
C GLU A 28 5.27 -12.13 -1.20
N GLU A 29 6.04 -11.80 -0.18
CA GLU A 29 5.52 -11.71 1.17
C GLU A 29 4.55 -10.53 1.23
N VAL A 30 3.27 -10.82 1.51
CA VAL A 30 2.25 -9.80 1.68
C VAL A 30 2.48 -9.10 3.02
N ILE A 31 2.88 -7.84 2.97
CA ILE A 31 3.08 -6.99 4.14
C ILE A 31 1.72 -6.59 4.70
N LYS A 32 1.41 -7.00 5.94
CA LYS A 32 0.18 -6.60 6.63
C LYS A 32 0.38 -5.29 7.37
N LEU A 33 -0.40 -4.28 7.01
CA LEU A 33 -0.42 -2.97 7.64
C LEU A 33 -1.54 -2.89 8.69
N ASN A 34 -1.31 -3.39 9.88
CA ASN A 34 -2.28 -3.36 10.98
C ASN A 34 -2.28 -2.04 11.76
N ALA A 35 -1.27 -1.20 11.58
CA ALA A 35 -1.12 0.09 12.24
C ALA A 35 -0.38 1.08 11.35
N VAL A 36 -0.57 2.38 11.57
CA VAL A 36 0.01 3.46 10.75
C VAL A 36 1.54 3.51 10.86
N ASP A 37 2.10 3.14 12.02
CA ASP A 37 3.54 3.14 12.26
C ASP A 37 4.29 2.12 11.38
N GLN A 38 3.63 1.04 10.99
CA GLN A 38 4.22 0.03 10.10
C GLN A 38 4.46 0.61 8.70
N TYR A 39 3.50 1.42 8.20
CA TYR A 39 3.67 2.14 6.95
C TYR A 39 4.80 3.17 7.03
N ASN A 40 4.79 3.99 8.09
CA ASN A 40 5.81 5.01 8.29
C ASN A 40 7.22 4.40 8.36
N LYS A 41 7.40 3.31 9.12
CA LYS A 41 8.68 2.58 9.21
C LYS A 41 9.14 2.06 7.86
N MET A 42 8.23 1.54 7.02
CA MET A 42 8.56 1.02 5.70
C MET A 42 9.11 2.11 4.77
N PHE A 43 8.63 3.36 4.93
CA PHE A 43 9.07 4.50 4.14
C PHE A 43 10.07 5.42 4.85
N GLY A 44 10.54 5.05 6.04
CA GLY A 44 11.51 5.83 6.82
C GLY A 44 10.94 7.15 7.34
N LEU A 45 9.61 7.21 7.57
CA LEU A 45 8.89 8.40 8.05
C LEU A 45 8.66 8.34 9.56
N GLU A 46 8.52 9.50 10.20
CA GLU A 46 8.23 9.60 11.63
C GLU A 46 6.76 9.28 11.93
N THR A 47 6.51 8.70 13.10
CA THR A 47 5.16 8.42 13.62
C THR A 47 4.88 9.30 14.82
N LEU A 48 4.00 10.28 14.66
CA LEU A 48 3.64 11.23 15.72
C LEU A 48 2.42 10.77 16.53
N HIS A 49 1.54 9.97 15.94
CA HIS A 49 0.33 9.49 16.60
C HIS A 49 0.04 8.02 16.24
N PRO A 50 -0.41 7.16 17.19
CA PRO A 50 -0.58 5.73 16.93
C PRO A 50 -1.74 5.37 15.98
N LEU A 51 -2.75 6.23 15.85
CA LEU A 51 -3.96 5.93 15.07
C LEU A 51 -4.09 6.75 13.78
N VAL A 52 -3.27 7.79 13.59
CA VAL A 52 -3.32 8.62 12.38
C VAL A 52 -1.93 9.08 12.00
N SER A 53 -1.67 9.18 10.70
CA SER A 53 -0.42 9.72 10.15
C SER A 53 -0.71 10.52 8.89
N VAL A 54 -0.18 11.72 8.82
CA VAL A 54 -0.03 12.49 7.58
C VAL A 54 1.39 12.23 7.08
N VAL A 55 1.52 11.89 5.80
CA VAL A 55 2.79 11.50 5.19
C VAL A 55 3.07 12.30 3.92
N ASP A 56 4.32 12.69 3.75
CA ASP A 56 4.85 13.15 2.48
C ASP A 56 5.84 12.10 1.95
N LEU A 57 5.45 11.41 0.88
CA LEU A 57 6.30 10.37 0.31
C LEU A 57 7.51 10.91 -0.45
N SER A 58 7.60 12.21 -0.70
CA SER A 58 8.81 12.82 -1.26
C SER A 58 9.98 12.78 -0.26
N GLU A 59 9.68 12.66 1.04
CA GLU A 59 10.67 12.52 2.12
C GLU A 59 11.03 11.05 2.41
N ALA A 60 10.40 10.10 1.72
CA ALA A 60 10.58 8.68 1.98
C ALA A 60 12.01 8.20 1.69
N THR A 61 12.54 7.34 2.57
CA THR A 61 13.89 6.78 2.47
C THR A 61 13.87 5.26 2.64
N GLY A 62 14.68 4.55 1.86
CA GLY A 62 14.93 3.13 2.09
C GLY A 62 13.75 2.18 1.81
N TYR A 63 12.74 2.60 1.09
CA TYR A 63 11.55 1.81 0.75
C TYR A 63 11.81 0.76 -0.35
N PRO A 64 11.10 -0.38 -0.34
CA PRO A 64 11.17 -1.37 -1.41
C PRO A 64 10.52 -0.82 -2.69
N ARG A 65 11.03 -1.23 -3.85
CA ARG A 65 10.46 -0.81 -5.15
C ARG A 65 9.28 -1.66 -5.60
N HIS A 66 9.23 -2.88 -5.12
CA HIS A 66 8.18 -3.85 -5.39
C HIS A 66 7.69 -4.45 -4.09
N PHE A 67 6.41 -4.33 -3.80
CA PHE A 67 5.82 -4.83 -2.57
C PHE A 67 4.32 -5.01 -2.69
N THR A 68 3.79 -5.93 -1.89
CA THR A 68 2.35 -6.17 -1.76
C THR A 68 1.90 -5.81 -0.36
N LEU A 69 0.93 -4.91 -0.26
CA LEU A 69 0.34 -4.46 1.01
C LEU A 69 -1.07 -5.03 1.19
N ASN A 70 -1.34 -5.55 2.39
CA ASN A 70 -2.69 -5.81 2.87
C ASN A 70 -3.02 -4.74 3.92
N TYR A 71 -3.90 -3.82 3.56
CA TYR A 71 -4.27 -2.69 4.41
C TYR A 71 -5.17 -3.15 5.56
N GLY A 72 -4.77 -2.87 6.80
CA GLY A 72 -5.61 -2.92 8.01
C GLY A 72 -6.06 -1.52 8.45
N VAL A 73 -5.58 -0.48 7.77
CA VAL A 73 -5.88 0.94 7.98
C VAL A 73 -6.54 1.53 6.73
N TYR A 74 -7.24 2.65 6.89
CA TYR A 74 -7.65 3.48 5.77
C TYR A 74 -6.47 4.32 5.29
N ALA A 75 -6.38 4.52 3.99
CA ALA A 75 -5.35 5.37 3.40
C ALA A 75 -5.91 6.18 2.21
N LEU A 76 -5.51 7.44 2.12
CA LEU A 76 -5.80 8.36 1.04
C LEU A 76 -4.48 8.97 0.60
N PHE A 77 -4.18 8.97 -0.70
CA PHE A 77 -2.96 9.56 -1.23
C PHE A 77 -3.27 10.45 -2.42
N LEU A 78 -3.01 11.74 -2.29
CA LEU A 78 -2.92 12.65 -3.41
C LEU A 78 -1.59 12.42 -4.13
N LYS A 79 -1.65 11.96 -5.35
CA LYS A 79 -0.48 11.65 -6.18
C LYS A 79 0.06 12.90 -6.84
N ASN A 80 1.29 13.27 -6.53
CA ASN A 80 1.98 14.39 -7.17
C ASN A 80 2.66 13.96 -8.48
N THR A 81 2.99 12.66 -8.60
CA THR A 81 3.64 12.09 -9.78
C THR A 81 3.24 10.64 -9.94
N LYS A 82 3.09 10.18 -11.18
CA LYS A 82 2.95 8.75 -11.48
C LYS A 82 4.34 8.10 -11.46
N CYS A 83 4.70 7.45 -10.37
CA CYS A 83 6.01 6.84 -10.16
C CYS A 83 6.04 5.32 -10.36
N GLY A 84 4.97 4.73 -10.88
CA GLY A 84 4.87 3.28 -11.08
C GLY A 84 3.44 2.84 -11.32
N ASP A 85 3.20 1.55 -11.13
CA ASP A 85 1.88 0.95 -11.25
C ASP A 85 1.41 0.43 -9.89
N ILE A 86 0.12 0.61 -9.62
CA ILE A 86 -0.58 0.04 -8.48
C ILE A 86 -1.58 -0.97 -9.03
N ARG A 87 -1.49 -2.21 -8.58
CA ARG A 87 -2.40 -3.27 -8.98
C ARG A 87 -3.28 -3.67 -7.80
N TYR A 88 -4.57 -3.79 -8.09
CA TYR A 88 -5.58 -4.25 -7.15
C TYR A 88 -6.29 -5.49 -7.72
N GLY A 89 -6.03 -6.64 -7.12
CA GLY A 89 -6.44 -7.92 -7.67
C GLY A 89 -5.87 -8.15 -9.07
N LYS A 90 -6.74 -8.24 -10.10
CA LYS A 90 -6.35 -8.43 -11.50
C LYS A 90 -6.32 -7.13 -12.31
N GLN A 91 -6.67 -6.00 -11.72
CA GLN A 91 -6.81 -4.71 -12.40
C GLN A 91 -5.72 -3.76 -11.95
N TYR A 92 -5.25 -2.91 -12.86
CA TYR A 92 -4.40 -1.78 -12.53
C TYR A 92 -5.26 -0.62 -12.05
N TYR A 93 -4.77 0.07 -11.02
CA TYR A 93 -5.38 1.29 -10.53
C TYR A 93 -5.07 2.41 -11.53
N ASP A 94 -6.11 2.97 -12.15
CA ASP A 94 -5.95 4.08 -13.08
C ASP A 94 -5.77 5.38 -12.28
N TYR A 95 -4.50 5.79 -12.11
CA TYR A 95 -4.17 7.02 -11.44
C TYR A 95 -3.15 7.83 -12.24
N GLN A 96 -3.23 9.13 -12.09
CA GLN A 96 -2.36 10.11 -12.72
C GLN A 96 -1.92 11.13 -11.68
N GLU A 97 -1.09 12.09 -12.10
CA GLU A 97 -0.78 13.26 -11.31
C GLU A 97 -2.06 14.04 -10.96
N GLY A 98 -2.16 14.48 -9.71
CA GLY A 98 -3.33 15.22 -9.21
C GLY A 98 -4.56 14.37 -8.90
N THR A 99 -4.41 13.06 -8.78
CA THR A 99 -5.50 12.17 -8.40
C THR A 99 -5.33 11.65 -6.98
N VAL A 100 -6.46 11.37 -6.31
CA VAL A 100 -6.47 10.70 -5.01
C VAL A 100 -6.74 9.22 -5.20
N THR A 101 -5.82 8.40 -4.71
CA THR A 101 -6.02 6.96 -4.55
C THR A 101 -6.44 6.65 -3.13
N SER A 102 -7.38 5.72 -2.94
CA SER A 102 -7.92 5.37 -1.63
C SER A 102 -7.91 3.87 -1.39
N PHE A 103 -7.60 3.49 -0.16
CA PHE A 103 -7.54 2.09 0.27
C PHE A 103 -8.27 1.93 1.60
N ALA A 104 -9.03 0.84 1.73
CA ALA A 104 -9.75 0.46 2.93
C ALA A 104 -9.15 -0.79 3.58
N PRO A 105 -9.41 -1.03 4.87
CA PRO A 105 -9.02 -2.26 5.54
C PRO A 105 -9.52 -3.51 4.81
N GLY A 106 -8.62 -4.49 4.64
CA GLY A 106 -8.84 -5.73 3.91
C GLY A 106 -8.45 -5.68 2.43
N GLN A 107 -8.15 -4.51 1.87
CA GLN A 107 -7.70 -4.41 0.48
C GLN A 107 -6.23 -4.79 0.35
N VAL A 108 -5.92 -5.53 -0.71
CA VAL A 108 -4.56 -5.96 -1.05
C VAL A 108 -4.14 -5.29 -2.34
N THR A 109 -3.01 -4.58 -2.30
CA THR A 109 -2.45 -3.91 -3.47
C THR A 109 -1.01 -4.34 -3.70
N GLU A 110 -0.66 -4.51 -4.94
CA GLU A 110 0.72 -4.71 -5.42
C GLU A 110 1.20 -3.38 -6.00
N VAL A 111 2.35 -2.92 -5.55
CA VAL A 111 2.97 -1.67 -5.99
C VAL A 111 4.28 -1.97 -6.68
N ASN A 112 4.41 -1.48 -7.91
CA ASN A 112 5.62 -1.58 -8.73
C ASN A 112 6.12 -0.18 -9.05
N MET A 113 7.22 0.25 -8.43
CA MET A 113 7.82 1.55 -8.71
C MET A 113 8.81 1.46 -9.87
N LEU A 114 8.76 2.43 -10.75
CA LEU A 114 9.73 2.54 -11.86
C LEU A 114 11.14 2.82 -11.32
N GLU A 115 12.13 2.28 -12.02
CA GLU A 115 13.52 2.50 -11.67
C GLU A 115 13.91 3.97 -11.84
N GLY A 116 14.65 4.52 -10.86
CA GLY A 116 15.06 5.93 -10.86
C GLY A 116 13.98 6.93 -10.43
N MET A 117 12.72 6.51 -10.27
CA MET A 117 11.65 7.37 -9.78
C MET A 117 11.56 7.32 -8.24
N GLN A 118 11.32 8.47 -7.64
CA GLN A 118 11.00 8.61 -6.23
C GLN A 118 9.49 8.75 -6.05
N PRO A 119 8.87 8.11 -5.06
CA PRO A 119 7.47 8.32 -4.77
C PRO A 119 7.24 9.78 -4.37
N SER A 120 6.16 10.36 -4.87
CA SER A 120 5.74 11.70 -4.51
C SER A 120 4.22 11.70 -4.37
N ALA A 121 3.78 11.76 -3.13
CA ALA A 121 2.38 11.83 -2.78
C ALA A 121 2.22 12.37 -1.36
N SER A 122 1.20 13.18 -1.13
CA SER A 122 0.75 13.58 0.20
C SER A 122 -0.38 12.67 0.64
N GLY A 123 -0.29 12.08 1.83
CA GLY A 123 -1.23 11.06 2.24
C GLY A 123 -1.72 11.18 3.68
N LEU A 124 -2.90 10.62 3.90
CA LEU A 124 -3.50 10.42 5.22
C LEU A 124 -3.71 8.93 5.42
N LEU A 125 -3.13 8.39 6.49
CA LEU A 125 -3.42 7.04 6.96
C LEU A 125 -4.10 7.12 8.33
N PHE A 126 -5.14 6.33 8.56
CA PHE A 126 -5.77 6.25 9.86
C PHE A 126 -6.31 4.85 10.18
N HIS A 127 -6.16 4.48 11.44
CA HIS A 127 -6.69 3.22 11.95
C HIS A 127 -8.21 3.32 12.14
N PRO A 128 -8.99 2.26 11.89
CA PRO A 128 -10.44 2.26 12.10
C PRO A 128 -10.87 2.69 13.52
N ASP A 129 -10.06 2.42 14.53
CA ASP A 129 -10.36 2.81 15.91
C ASP A 129 -10.39 4.32 16.12
N LEU A 130 -9.74 5.11 15.26
CA LEU A 130 -9.79 6.58 15.33
C LEU A 130 -11.22 7.12 15.14
N ILE A 131 -12.00 6.47 14.28
CA ILE A 131 -13.35 6.89 13.91
C ILE A 131 -14.44 6.05 14.57
N LYS A 132 -14.05 5.06 15.39
CA LYS A 132 -14.97 4.16 16.05
C LYS A 132 -15.95 4.92 16.95
N GLY A 133 -17.25 4.65 16.80
CA GLY A 133 -18.30 5.32 17.56
C GLY A 133 -18.72 6.69 17.01
N THR A 134 -18.06 7.21 16.00
CA THR A 134 -18.44 8.48 15.34
C THR A 134 -19.42 8.24 14.19
N SER A 135 -20.11 9.29 13.73
CA SER A 135 -20.95 9.24 12.52
C SER A 135 -20.15 8.84 11.27
N LEU A 136 -18.91 9.30 11.15
CA LEU A 136 -18.00 8.90 10.08
C LEU A 136 -17.73 7.39 10.11
N GLY A 137 -17.43 6.83 11.28
CA GLY A 137 -17.18 5.40 11.43
C GLY A 137 -18.39 4.52 11.08
N GLN A 138 -19.61 5.03 11.31
CA GLN A 138 -20.84 4.33 10.92
C GLN A 138 -21.07 4.36 9.41
N GLY A 139 -20.71 5.46 8.75
CA GLY A 139 -20.98 5.71 7.33
C GLY A 139 -19.82 5.43 6.37
N ILE A 140 -18.60 5.25 6.84
CA ILE A 140 -17.39 5.23 5.99
C ILE A 140 -17.44 4.16 4.89
N LYS A 141 -18.07 3.02 5.15
CA LYS A 141 -18.22 1.93 4.16
C LYS A 141 -19.18 2.28 3.01
N GLN A 142 -19.98 3.34 3.15
CA GLN A 142 -20.90 3.80 2.13
C GLN A 142 -20.23 4.73 1.11
N TYR A 143 -19.04 5.24 1.42
CA TYR A 143 -18.27 6.04 0.48
C TYR A 143 -17.71 5.15 -0.64
N SER A 144 -18.13 5.42 -1.87
CA SER A 144 -17.81 4.61 -3.05
C SER A 144 -16.31 4.48 -3.30
N PHE A 145 -15.51 5.50 -2.96
CA PHE A 145 -14.07 5.50 -3.15
C PHE A 145 -13.33 4.54 -2.20
N PHE A 146 -13.97 4.06 -1.12
CA PHE A 146 -13.48 2.97 -0.30
C PHE A 146 -14.09 1.62 -0.65
N SER A 147 -14.94 1.55 -1.67
CA SER A 147 -15.57 0.29 -2.05
C SER A 147 -14.58 -0.64 -2.76
N TYR A 148 -14.82 -1.93 -2.66
CA TYR A 148 -13.97 -2.97 -3.25
C TYR A 148 -13.93 -2.93 -4.80
N SER A 149 -14.90 -2.28 -5.42
CA SER A 149 -15.02 -2.15 -6.88
C SER A 149 -14.37 -0.89 -7.44
N SER A 150 -13.90 0.03 -6.59
CA SER A 150 -13.29 1.28 -7.06
C SER A 150 -11.81 1.06 -7.34
N THR A 151 -11.48 0.88 -8.62
CA THR A 151 -10.11 0.91 -9.15
C THR A 151 -9.80 2.24 -9.83
N GLU A 152 -10.76 3.16 -9.79
CA GLU A 152 -10.63 4.49 -10.37
C GLU A 152 -10.14 5.47 -9.30
N ALA A 153 -9.12 6.24 -9.65
CA ALA A 153 -8.65 7.34 -8.83
C ALA A 153 -9.63 8.52 -8.91
N LEU A 154 -9.79 9.23 -7.80
CA LEU A 154 -10.57 10.46 -7.78
C LEU A 154 -9.75 11.59 -8.38
N HIS A 155 -10.21 12.15 -9.50
CA HIS A 155 -9.58 13.30 -10.14
C HIS A 155 -10.03 14.59 -9.43
N LEU A 156 -9.07 15.33 -8.89
CA LEU A 156 -9.31 16.62 -8.25
C LEU A 156 -8.98 17.77 -9.19
N SER A 157 -9.79 18.83 -9.18
CA SER A 157 -9.44 20.15 -9.71
C SER A 157 -8.29 20.78 -8.89
N GLU A 158 -7.65 21.83 -9.42
CA GLU A 158 -6.57 22.52 -8.68
C GLU A 158 -7.07 23.06 -7.34
N ASP A 159 -8.27 23.69 -7.31
CA ASP A 159 -8.86 24.21 -6.07
C ASP A 159 -9.13 23.10 -5.04
N GLU A 160 -9.60 21.93 -5.49
CA GLU A 160 -9.82 20.78 -4.61
C GLU A 160 -8.51 20.18 -4.07
N LYS A 161 -7.43 20.19 -4.86
CA LYS A 161 -6.10 19.78 -4.40
C LYS A 161 -5.59 20.72 -3.30
N GLU A 162 -5.74 22.04 -3.50
CA GLU A 162 -5.36 23.02 -2.48
C GLU A 162 -6.14 22.82 -1.18
N ILE A 163 -7.45 22.58 -1.28
CA ILE A 163 -8.28 22.26 -0.11
C ILE A 163 -7.82 20.98 0.56
N PHE A 164 -7.55 19.91 -0.22
CA PHE A 164 -7.08 18.64 0.33
C PHE A 164 -5.77 18.81 1.09
N LEU A 165 -4.78 19.49 0.51
CA LEU A 165 -3.50 19.76 1.16
C LEU A 165 -3.66 20.66 2.40
N CYS A 166 -4.48 21.68 2.30
CA CYS A 166 -4.79 22.55 3.43
C CYS A 166 -5.36 21.74 4.62
N LEU A 167 -6.32 20.84 4.36
CA LEU A 167 -6.90 19.96 5.40
C LEU A 167 -5.88 18.99 5.99
N LEU A 168 -4.91 18.50 5.21
CA LEU A 168 -3.85 17.62 5.71
C LEU A 168 -2.86 18.34 6.63
N TYR A 169 -2.44 19.55 6.27
CA TYR A 169 -1.31 20.22 6.92
C TYR A 169 -1.71 21.36 7.88
N THR A 170 -2.98 21.77 7.91
CA THR A 170 -3.46 22.84 8.81
C THR A 170 -4.27 22.32 9.99
N SER A 171 -4.34 21.00 10.19
CA SER A 171 -4.95 20.46 11.39
C SER A 171 -4.10 20.85 12.61
N PRO A 172 -4.70 21.47 13.67
CA PRO A 172 -3.98 21.95 14.83
C PRO A 172 -3.32 20.83 15.63
#